data_fac0a6f51eaa5438c491e86db81c84aa
#
_entry.id   fac0a6f51eaa5438c491e86db81c84aa
#
_cell.length_a   1.000
_cell.length_b   1.000
_cell.length_c   1.000
_cell.angle_alpha   90.00
_cell.angle_beta   90.00
_cell.angle_gamma   90.00
#
_symmetry.space_group_name_H-M   'P 1'
#
loop_
_entity.id
_entity.type
_entity.pdbx_description
1 polymer ?
#
loop_
_entity_poly.entity_id
_entity_poly.type
_entity_poly.pdbx_seq_one_letter_code
_entity_poly.pdbx_strand_id
1 'polypeptide(L)'
;MAQRIDFKSFSIAAVIPAYRVEREIEAVLRGLPVYLKYIIVVDDASPDHTGDLVAAFSKRDRRLILLRHERNRGVGGAMVSGYRKALELGAQVVVKIDGDGQMDIDNLPELLTPLILGRADYTKGNRFRDFAALRQMPWIRRVGNMGLGFLAKVATGYWNLFDPTNGFLAIRAETLAQLPLDQIDPTYYFEISMLANLYMLGAVVQDVPMPAHYQGEVSSLLIHRILLEFPLKLCNTLIRRAVLKNFIYDFSMATIYLLTGLPLLIFGLAFGSYKWIQYVRLGIPAPTGTVILPTLSVLLGIQLLLSAIEIDLRSVPQKPLSDSLA
;
A
#
# COMPACT_ATOMS: atom_id res chain seq x y z
N MET A 1 11.82 25.07 -18.13
CA MET A 1 11.89 24.04 -19.19
C MET A 1 11.82 22.68 -18.54
N ALA A 2 10.77 21.89 -18.81
CA ALA A 2 10.72 20.52 -18.31
C ALA A 2 11.80 19.71 -19.04
N GLN A 3 12.72 19.13 -18.28
CA GLN A 3 13.77 18.26 -18.82
C GLN A 3 13.08 17.05 -19.47
N ARG A 4 13.24 16.91 -20.79
CA ARG A 4 12.65 15.81 -21.54
C ARG A 4 13.43 14.53 -21.17
N ILE A 5 12.82 13.65 -20.37
CA ILE A 5 13.46 12.41 -19.92
C ILE A 5 13.48 11.42 -21.08
N ASP A 6 14.67 10.90 -21.39
CA ASP A 6 14.78 9.75 -22.30
C ASP A 6 14.67 8.44 -21.51
N PHE A 7 13.45 7.86 -21.48
CA PHE A 7 13.20 6.60 -20.79
C PHE A 7 13.97 5.40 -21.36
N LYS A 8 14.48 5.48 -22.61
CA LYS A 8 15.27 4.41 -23.22
C LYS A 8 16.66 4.26 -22.59
N SER A 9 17.17 5.31 -21.95
CA SER A 9 18.45 5.26 -21.25
C SER A 9 18.41 4.48 -19.95
N PHE A 10 17.20 4.11 -19.47
CA PHE A 10 16.98 3.37 -18.23
C PHE A 10 16.54 1.92 -18.49
N SER A 11 17.01 1.00 -17.65
CA SER A 11 16.58 -0.39 -17.70
C SER A 11 15.27 -0.54 -16.93
N ILE A 12 14.12 -0.36 -17.62
CA ILE A 12 12.77 -0.42 -17.02
C ILE A 12 12.17 -1.79 -17.30
N ALA A 13 11.69 -2.47 -16.25
CA ALA A 13 10.97 -3.73 -16.34
C ALA A 13 9.48 -3.52 -15.97
N ALA A 14 8.58 -4.05 -16.81
CA ALA A 14 7.17 -4.20 -16.43
C ALA A 14 6.95 -5.61 -15.87
N VAL A 15 6.29 -5.72 -14.72
CA VAL A 15 5.82 -6.98 -14.14
C VAL A 15 4.30 -7.01 -14.26
N ILE A 16 3.78 -8.05 -14.90
CA ILE A 16 2.37 -8.22 -15.23
C ILE A 16 1.87 -9.51 -14.57
N PRO A 17 1.20 -9.42 -13.40
CA PRO A 17 0.50 -10.58 -12.86
C PRO A 17 -0.69 -10.92 -13.74
N ALA A 18 -0.80 -12.18 -14.14
CA ALA A 18 -1.83 -12.66 -15.05
C ALA A 18 -2.55 -13.87 -14.46
N TYR A 19 -3.88 -13.76 -14.31
CA TYR A 19 -4.74 -14.87 -13.90
C TYR A 19 -6.14 -14.68 -14.49
N ARG A 20 -6.55 -15.56 -15.41
CA ARG A 20 -7.83 -15.51 -16.13
C ARG A 20 -8.03 -14.20 -16.92
N VAL A 21 -7.03 -13.83 -17.70
CA VAL A 21 -7.02 -12.60 -18.52
C VAL A 21 -6.81 -12.90 -20.01
N GLU A 22 -7.27 -14.06 -20.48
CA GLU A 22 -7.08 -14.50 -21.87
C GLU A 22 -7.66 -13.53 -22.90
N ARG A 23 -8.71 -12.76 -22.54
CA ARG A 23 -9.38 -11.81 -23.42
C ARG A 23 -8.63 -10.49 -23.55
N GLU A 24 -7.97 -10.05 -22.49
CA GLU A 24 -7.39 -8.72 -22.35
C GLU A 24 -5.86 -8.73 -22.56
N ILE A 25 -5.17 -9.83 -22.21
CA ILE A 25 -3.71 -9.86 -22.11
C ILE A 25 -3.00 -9.51 -23.43
N GLU A 26 -3.53 -9.92 -24.58
CA GLU A 26 -2.90 -9.62 -25.86
C GLU A 26 -2.98 -8.12 -26.19
N ALA A 27 -4.10 -7.45 -25.88
CA ALA A 27 -4.26 -6.01 -26.04
C ALA A 27 -3.32 -5.24 -25.12
N VAL A 28 -3.18 -5.68 -23.85
CA VAL A 28 -2.22 -5.11 -22.89
C VAL A 28 -0.80 -5.19 -23.44
N LEU A 29 -0.36 -6.38 -23.88
CA LEU A 29 1.00 -6.59 -24.36
C LEU A 29 1.32 -5.75 -25.60
N ARG A 30 0.35 -5.58 -26.51
CA ARG A 30 0.49 -4.73 -27.71
C ARG A 30 0.57 -3.23 -27.39
N GLY A 31 -0.09 -2.78 -26.31
CA GLY A 31 -0.10 -1.39 -25.86
C GLY A 31 1.18 -0.97 -25.12
N LEU A 32 2.07 -1.90 -24.77
CA LEU A 32 3.24 -1.58 -23.96
C LEU A 32 4.28 -0.74 -24.73
N PRO A 33 4.82 0.34 -24.12
CA PRO A 33 5.79 1.20 -24.74
C PRO A 33 7.09 0.49 -25.11
N VAL A 34 7.71 0.96 -26.20
CA VAL A 34 8.97 0.41 -26.71
C VAL A 34 10.19 0.69 -25.83
N TYR A 35 10.09 1.64 -24.89
CA TYR A 35 11.16 1.94 -23.94
C TYR A 35 11.24 0.96 -22.76
N LEU A 36 10.24 0.09 -22.58
CA LEU A 36 10.33 -1.00 -21.61
C LEU A 36 11.34 -2.03 -22.13
N LYS A 37 12.40 -2.24 -21.32
CA LYS A 37 13.47 -3.18 -21.69
C LYS A 37 13.08 -4.63 -21.42
N TYR A 38 12.32 -4.88 -20.36
CA TYR A 38 11.85 -6.20 -19.97
C TYR A 38 10.34 -6.17 -19.69
N ILE A 39 9.64 -7.18 -20.14
CA ILE A 39 8.22 -7.42 -19.89
C ILE A 39 8.11 -8.80 -19.25
N ILE A 40 7.86 -8.85 -17.95
CA ILE A 40 7.79 -10.10 -17.19
C ILE A 40 6.33 -10.38 -16.90
N VAL A 41 5.77 -11.35 -17.60
CA VAL A 41 4.41 -11.83 -17.35
C VAL A 41 4.48 -13.03 -16.41
N VAL A 42 3.76 -12.96 -15.30
CA VAL A 42 3.67 -14.07 -14.35
C VAL A 42 2.28 -14.67 -14.44
N ASP A 43 2.18 -15.79 -15.13
CA ASP A 43 0.97 -16.61 -15.19
C ASP A 43 0.81 -17.37 -13.87
N ASP A 44 -0.14 -16.94 -13.05
CA ASP A 44 -0.37 -17.49 -11.71
C ASP A 44 -1.26 -18.74 -11.73
N ALA A 45 -0.86 -19.73 -12.54
CA ALA A 45 -1.60 -20.96 -12.80
C ALA A 45 -3.01 -20.70 -13.34
N SER A 46 -3.12 -19.88 -14.38
CA SER A 46 -4.39 -19.61 -15.04
C SER A 46 -5.00 -20.89 -15.62
N PRO A 47 -6.29 -21.18 -15.36
CA PRO A 47 -6.98 -22.35 -15.91
C PRO A 47 -7.45 -22.17 -17.35
N ASP A 48 -7.35 -20.96 -17.90
CA ASP A 48 -7.70 -20.57 -19.26
C ASP A 48 -6.44 -20.53 -20.17
N HIS A 49 -6.57 -20.00 -21.38
CA HIS A 49 -5.48 -19.92 -22.35
C HIS A 49 -4.51 -18.75 -22.15
N THR A 50 -4.59 -18.01 -21.01
CA THR A 50 -3.72 -16.85 -20.72
C THR A 50 -2.24 -17.18 -20.93
N GLY A 51 -1.73 -18.23 -20.30
CA GLY A 51 -0.31 -18.61 -20.39
C GLY A 51 0.13 -19.00 -21.80
N ASP A 52 -0.74 -19.62 -22.60
CA ASP A 52 -0.41 -20.04 -23.96
C ASP A 52 -0.39 -18.85 -24.92
N LEU A 53 -1.30 -17.89 -24.76
CA LEU A 53 -1.29 -16.63 -25.50
C LEU A 53 -0.02 -15.84 -25.24
N VAL A 54 0.39 -15.71 -23.96
CA VAL A 54 1.64 -15.05 -23.59
C VAL A 54 2.85 -15.78 -24.16
N ALA A 55 2.88 -17.12 -24.13
CA ALA A 55 3.96 -17.91 -24.73
C ALA A 55 4.03 -17.76 -26.25
N ALA A 56 2.89 -17.61 -26.92
CA ALA A 56 2.86 -17.33 -28.36
C ALA A 56 3.38 -15.91 -28.66
N PHE A 57 3.04 -14.94 -27.83
CA PHE A 57 3.48 -13.55 -27.99
C PHE A 57 4.99 -13.39 -27.73
N SER A 58 5.56 -14.14 -26.76
CA SER A 58 6.99 -14.09 -26.45
C SER A 58 7.90 -14.49 -27.62
N LYS A 59 7.40 -15.29 -28.54
CA LYS A 59 8.12 -15.64 -29.80
C LYS A 59 8.28 -14.43 -30.73
N ARG A 60 7.41 -13.43 -30.61
CA ARG A 60 7.39 -12.22 -31.46
C ARG A 60 8.05 -11.01 -30.80
N ASP A 61 8.00 -10.91 -29.47
CA ASP A 61 8.62 -9.83 -28.69
C ASP A 61 9.68 -10.40 -27.73
N ARG A 62 10.96 -10.18 -28.06
CA ARG A 62 12.11 -10.66 -27.26
C ARG A 62 12.22 -10.02 -25.88
N ARG A 63 11.50 -8.95 -25.62
CA ARG A 63 11.46 -8.30 -24.30
C ARG A 63 10.62 -9.09 -23.31
N LEU A 64 9.73 -9.97 -23.81
CA LEU A 64 8.75 -10.70 -23.01
C LEU A 64 9.34 -11.99 -22.43
N ILE A 65 9.20 -12.13 -21.12
CA ILE A 65 9.62 -13.28 -20.33
C ILE A 65 8.37 -13.79 -19.61
N LEU A 66 8.01 -15.04 -19.87
CA LEU A 66 6.90 -15.72 -19.21
C LEU A 66 7.42 -16.53 -18.03
N LEU A 67 6.87 -16.28 -16.85
CA LEU A 67 6.99 -17.13 -15.67
C LEU A 67 5.65 -17.85 -15.47
N ARG A 68 5.66 -19.16 -15.23
CA ARG A 68 4.45 -19.92 -14.91
C ARG A 68 4.56 -20.51 -13.51
N HIS A 69 3.55 -20.26 -12.69
CA HIS A 69 3.42 -20.92 -11.40
C HIS A 69 2.73 -22.27 -11.56
N GLU A 70 3.13 -23.25 -10.75
CA GLU A 70 2.47 -24.58 -10.70
C GLU A 70 1.10 -24.51 -10.00
N ARG A 71 0.89 -23.53 -9.13
CA ARG A 71 -0.35 -23.27 -8.40
C ARG A 71 -0.56 -21.79 -8.23
N ASN A 72 -1.82 -21.37 -8.09
CA ASN A 72 -2.15 -19.98 -7.82
C ASN A 72 -1.58 -19.55 -6.46
N ARG A 73 -0.77 -18.48 -6.47
CA ARG A 73 -0.12 -17.88 -5.31
C ARG A 73 -0.72 -16.52 -4.95
N GLY A 74 -1.67 -16.04 -5.73
CA GLY A 74 -2.28 -14.72 -5.61
C GLY A 74 -1.43 -13.61 -6.22
N VAL A 75 -2.04 -12.43 -6.40
CA VAL A 75 -1.41 -11.28 -7.05
C VAL A 75 -0.09 -10.89 -6.43
N GLY A 76 0.01 -10.86 -5.09
CA GLY A 76 1.24 -10.56 -4.37
C GLY A 76 2.32 -11.62 -4.62
N GLY A 77 1.96 -12.92 -4.64
CA GLY A 77 2.88 -14.00 -4.96
C GLY A 77 3.41 -13.91 -6.39
N ALA A 78 2.56 -13.55 -7.35
CA ALA A 78 2.96 -13.30 -8.74
C ALA A 78 3.91 -12.09 -8.82
N MET A 79 3.59 -10.99 -8.14
CA MET A 79 4.45 -9.80 -8.08
C MET A 79 5.82 -10.09 -7.49
N VAL A 80 5.90 -10.83 -6.39
CA VAL A 80 7.19 -11.22 -5.77
C VAL A 80 8.05 -12.04 -6.74
N SER A 81 7.46 -12.98 -7.48
CA SER A 81 8.17 -13.75 -8.52
C SER A 81 8.68 -12.86 -9.63
N GLY A 82 7.84 -11.93 -10.11
CA GLY A 82 8.22 -10.96 -11.14
C GLY A 82 9.29 -9.97 -10.66
N TYR A 83 9.22 -9.50 -9.43
CA TYR A 83 10.20 -8.61 -8.81
C TYR A 83 11.59 -9.27 -8.71
N ARG A 84 11.66 -10.51 -8.24
CA ARG A 84 12.91 -11.27 -8.21
C ARG A 84 13.51 -11.39 -9.60
N LYS A 85 12.69 -11.70 -10.61
CA LYS A 85 13.14 -11.79 -11.99
C LYS A 85 13.60 -10.45 -12.55
N ALA A 86 12.94 -9.36 -12.24
CA ALA A 86 13.36 -8.02 -12.65
C ALA A 86 14.73 -7.63 -12.06
N LEU A 87 14.96 -7.96 -10.77
CA LEU A 87 16.27 -7.76 -10.11
C LEU A 87 17.37 -8.62 -10.74
N GLU A 88 17.10 -9.89 -11.04
CA GLU A 88 18.05 -10.80 -11.74
C GLU A 88 18.46 -10.25 -13.10
N LEU A 89 17.55 -9.59 -13.81
CA LEU A 89 17.79 -8.99 -15.13
C LEU A 89 18.51 -7.64 -15.07
N GLY A 90 18.77 -7.12 -13.87
CA GLY A 90 19.41 -5.83 -13.67
C GLY A 90 18.52 -4.65 -14.08
N ALA A 91 17.21 -4.74 -13.84
CA ALA A 91 16.31 -3.60 -13.99
C ALA A 91 16.68 -2.49 -13.00
N GLN A 92 16.57 -1.22 -13.41
CA GLN A 92 16.75 -0.05 -12.54
C GLN A 92 15.45 0.43 -11.93
N VAL A 93 14.34 0.26 -12.68
CA VAL A 93 12.99 0.60 -12.24
C VAL A 93 12.06 -0.54 -12.63
N VAL A 94 11.18 -0.91 -11.72
CA VAL A 94 10.17 -1.95 -11.94
C VAL A 94 8.79 -1.34 -11.80
N VAL A 95 7.92 -1.54 -12.79
CA VAL A 95 6.52 -1.10 -12.78
C VAL A 95 5.59 -2.30 -12.78
N LYS A 96 4.52 -2.22 -11.96
CA LYS A 96 3.40 -3.18 -12.00
C LYS A 96 2.36 -2.68 -13.00
N ILE A 97 1.95 -3.55 -13.90
CA ILE A 97 0.85 -3.32 -14.84
C ILE A 97 -0.09 -4.52 -14.72
N ASP A 98 -1.38 -4.30 -14.49
CA ASP A 98 -2.34 -5.40 -14.40
C ASP A 98 -2.67 -5.95 -15.80
N GLY A 99 -2.85 -7.26 -15.89
CA GLY A 99 -3.10 -7.95 -17.17
C GLY A 99 -4.54 -7.81 -17.69
N ASP A 100 -5.43 -7.12 -16.95
CA ASP A 100 -6.84 -6.91 -17.28
C ASP A 100 -7.12 -5.67 -18.15
N GLY A 101 -6.07 -4.89 -18.47
CA GLY A 101 -6.17 -3.73 -19.36
C GLY A 101 -6.84 -2.49 -18.75
N GLN A 102 -7.08 -2.47 -17.43
CA GLN A 102 -7.74 -1.32 -16.77
C GLN A 102 -6.79 -0.14 -16.53
N MET A 103 -5.49 -0.35 -16.63
CA MET A 103 -4.49 0.70 -16.43
C MET A 103 -4.23 1.46 -17.71
N ASP A 104 -4.35 2.78 -17.64
CA ASP A 104 -3.99 3.66 -18.73
C ASP A 104 -2.47 3.81 -18.82
N ILE A 105 -1.90 3.13 -19.82
CA ILE A 105 -0.45 3.08 -20.06
C ILE A 105 0.11 4.45 -20.47
N ASP A 106 -0.70 5.34 -20.98
CA ASP A 106 -0.26 6.70 -21.33
C ASP A 106 0.18 7.51 -20.08
N ASN A 107 -0.26 7.13 -18.89
CA ASN A 107 0.20 7.72 -17.62
C ASN A 107 1.50 7.11 -17.07
N LEU A 108 2.10 6.14 -17.76
CA LEU A 108 3.34 5.49 -17.32
C LEU A 108 4.52 6.46 -17.19
N PRO A 109 4.72 7.44 -18.09
CA PRO A 109 5.80 8.45 -17.95
C PRO A 109 5.67 9.26 -16.66
N GLU A 110 4.47 9.66 -16.25
CA GLU A 110 4.23 10.40 -15.01
C GLU A 110 4.60 9.56 -13.78
N LEU A 111 4.29 8.25 -13.82
CA LEU A 111 4.60 7.31 -12.75
C LEU A 111 6.12 7.08 -12.62
N LEU A 112 6.84 7.00 -13.73
CA LEU A 112 8.28 6.75 -13.77
C LEU A 112 9.14 7.97 -13.45
N THR A 113 8.67 9.16 -13.82
CA THR A 113 9.44 10.42 -13.72
C THR A 113 10.01 10.70 -12.33
N PRO A 114 9.24 10.60 -11.21
CA PRO A 114 9.80 10.89 -9.90
C PRO A 114 10.88 9.90 -9.47
N LEU A 115 10.80 8.64 -9.91
CA LEU A 115 11.79 7.60 -9.61
C LEU A 115 13.11 7.87 -10.35
N ILE A 116 13.01 8.21 -11.64
CA ILE A 116 14.18 8.48 -12.50
C ILE A 116 14.90 9.75 -12.06
N LEU A 117 14.15 10.76 -11.60
CA LEU A 117 14.73 12.01 -11.08
C LEU A 117 15.22 11.90 -9.63
N GLY A 118 15.16 10.73 -9.00
CA GLY A 118 15.59 10.53 -7.61
C GLY A 118 14.73 11.26 -6.58
N ARG A 119 13.47 11.63 -6.90
CA ARG A 119 12.58 12.35 -6.00
C ARG A 119 11.72 11.43 -5.13
N ALA A 120 11.61 10.19 -5.54
CA ALA A 120 10.87 9.13 -4.82
C ALA A 120 11.54 7.78 -5.02
N ASP A 121 11.33 6.88 -4.08
CA ASP A 121 11.76 5.47 -4.14
C ASP A 121 10.66 4.56 -4.70
N TYR A 122 9.41 5.00 -4.52
CA TYR A 122 8.22 4.30 -4.96
C TYR A 122 7.16 5.31 -5.39
N THR A 123 6.49 5.04 -6.49
CA THR A 123 5.37 5.86 -6.98
C THR A 123 4.11 5.04 -7.11
N LYS A 124 2.97 5.68 -6.94
CA LYS A 124 1.67 5.04 -6.94
C LYS A 124 0.64 5.94 -7.59
N GLY A 125 -0.20 5.36 -8.45
CA GLY A 125 -1.31 6.06 -9.06
C GLY A 125 -2.34 6.51 -8.03
N ASN A 126 -2.92 7.69 -8.23
CA ASN A 126 -3.96 8.25 -7.38
C ASN A 126 -5.16 8.64 -8.23
N ARG A 127 -6.22 7.84 -8.14
CA ARG A 127 -7.49 8.02 -8.87
C ARG A 127 -8.42 9.06 -8.21
N PHE A 128 -8.18 9.40 -6.95
CA PHE A 128 -9.07 10.27 -6.16
C PHE A 128 -8.85 11.77 -6.43
N ARG A 129 -7.85 12.15 -7.23
CA ARG A 129 -7.69 13.54 -7.67
C ARG A 129 -8.60 13.94 -8.82
N ASP A 130 -9.24 12.99 -9.49
CA ASP A 130 -10.29 13.24 -10.47
C ASP A 130 -11.65 13.37 -9.78
N PHE A 131 -12.04 14.62 -9.44
CA PHE A 131 -13.32 14.91 -8.79
C PHE A 131 -14.53 14.59 -9.69
N ALA A 132 -14.36 14.60 -11.01
CA ALA A 132 -15.45 14.28 -11.94
C ALA A 132 -15.76 12.78 -11.91
N ALA A 133 -14.73 11.94 -11.91
CA ALA A 133 -14.88 10.50 -11.78
C ALA A 133 -15.40 10.08 -10.39
N LEU A 134 -15.00 10.78 -9.32
CA LEU A 134 -15.52 10.53 -7.97
C LEU A 134 -17.03 10.79 -7.83
N ARG A 135 -17.57 11.77 -8.57
CA ARG A 135 -19.03 12.07 -8.56
C ARG A 135 -19.86 10.93 -9.15
N GLN A 136 -19.32 10.16 -10.08
CA GLN A 136 -19.99 9.02 -10.72
C GLN A 136 -20.01 7.76 -9.84
N MET A 137 -19.15 7.70 -8.80
CA MET A 137 -19.08 6.55 -7.89
C MET A 137 -20.26 6.58 -6.89
N PRO A 138 -20.97 5.45 -6.67
CA PRO A 138 -21.98 5.32 -5.64
C PRO A 138 -21.44 5.76 -4.26
N TRP A 139 -22.24 6.50 -3.50
CA TRP A 139 -21.82 7.11 -2.24
C TRP A 139 -21.31 6.07 -1.21
N ILE A 140 -21.96 4.90 -1.12
CA ILE A 140 -21.54 3.79 -0.23
C ILE A 140 -20.12 3.32 -0.57
N ARG A 141 -19.83 3.15 -1.85
CA ARG A 141 -18.49 2.75 -2.32
C ARG A 141 -17.45 3.83 -2.04
N ARG A 142 -17.85 5.11 -2.17
CA ARG A 142 -16.99 6.26 -1.85
C ARG A 142 -16.63 6.29 -0.37
N VAL A 143 -17.61 6.16 0.53
CA VAL A 143 -17.39 6.12 1.99
C VAL A 143 -16.56 4.90 2.38
N GLY A 144 -16.84 3.71 1.82
CA GLY A 144 -16.06 2.51 2.04
C GLY A 144 -14.58 2.66 1.63
N ASN A 145 -14.33 3.21 0.45
CA ASN A 145 -12.96 3.45 -0.04
C ASN A 145 -12.23 4.51 0.82
N MET A 146 -12.93 5.58 1.24
CA MET A 146 -12.36 6.59 2.14
C MET A 146 -12.00 5.99 3.50
N GLY A 147 -12.89 5.18 4.08
CA GLY A 147 -12.64 4.49 5.35
C GLY A 147 -11.48 3.51 5.25
N LEU A 148 -11.45 2.67 4.22
CA LEU A 148 -10.33 1.75 3.98
C LEU A 148 -9.02 2.50 3.73
N GLY A 149 -9.05 3.58 2.94
CA GLY A 149 -7.91 4.45 2.69
C GLY A 149 -7.36 5.07 3.98
N PHE A 150 -8.25 5.56 4.86
CA PHE A 150 -7.85 6.10 6.16
C PHE A 150 -7.19 5.03 7.05
N LEU A 151 -7.81 3.85 7.17
CA LEU A 151 -7.25 2.74 7.96
C LEU A 151 -5.91 2.26 7.40
N ALA A 152 -5.76 2.23 6.08
CA ALA A 152 -4.50 1.90 5.43
C ALA A 152 -3.39 2.93 5.72
N LYS A 153 -3.71 4.24 5.75
CA LYS A 153 -2.77 5.29 6.18
C LYS A 153 -2.31 5.07 7.61
N VAL A 154 -3.25 4.85 8.53
CA VAL A 154 -2.95 4.56 9.93
C VAL A 154 -2.08 3.32 10.06
N ALA A 155 -2.39 2.24 9.34
CA ALA A 155 -1.65 0.99 9.41
C ALA A 155 -0.24 1.09 8.82
N THR A 156 -0.09 1.78 7.67
CA THR A 156 1.18 1.87 6.94
C THR A 156 2.09 3.00 7.39
N GLY A 157 1.53 4.09 7.94
CA GLY A 157 2.27 5.29 8.33
C GLY A 157 2.41 6.33 7.19
N TYR A 158 2.01 6.02 5.98
CA TYR A 158 2.01 6.97 4.86
C TYR A 158 0.74 7.84 4.86
N TRP A 159 0.71 8.82 5.72
CA TRP A 159 -0.42 9.75 5.89
C TRP A 159 -0.67 10.64 4.67
N ASN A 160 0.34 10.85 3.85
CA ASN A 160 0.32 11.67 2.64
C ASN A 160 -0.29 10.96 1.42
N LEU A 161 -0.52 9.63 1.45
CA LEU A 161 -1.08 8.89 0.33
C LEU A 161 -2.62 8.96 0.32
N PHE A 162 -3.23 9.11 -0.85
CA PHE A 162 -4.68 9.17 -0.99
C PHE A 162 -5.30 7.86 -1.50
N ASP A 163 -4.59 7.09 -2.32
CA ASP A 163 -5.07 5.83 -2.90
C ASP A 163 -4.12 4.66 -2.58
N PRO A 164 -4.07 4.19 -1.31
CA PRO A 164 -3.13 3.15 -0.90
C PRO A 164 -3.38 1.78 -1.55
N THR A 165 -4.54 1.57 -2.17
CA THR A 165 -4.95 0.30 -2.79
C THR A 165 -4.86 0.30 -4.31
N ASN A 166 -4.38 1.39 -4.93
CA ASN A 166 -4.19 1.42 -6.38
C ASN A 166 -3.08 0.44 -6.79
N GLY A 167 -3.35 -0.39 -7.80
CA GLY A 167 -2.41 -1.39 -8.32
C GLY A 167 -1.37 -0.83 -9.30
N PHE A 168 -1.58 0.35 -9.89
CA PHE A 168 -0.61 0.96 -10.80
C PHE A 168 0.49 1.66 -10.01
N LEU A 169 1.66 1.06 -9.98
CA LEU A 169 2.77 1.46 -9.12
C LEU A 169 4.11 1.17 -9.77
N ALA A 170 5.14 1.91 -9.36
CA ALA A 170 6.52 1.63 -9.77
C ALA A 170 7.49 1.83 -8.59
N ILE A 171 8.61 1.14 -8.64
CA ILE A 171 9.63 1.10 -7.58
C ILE A 171 11.04 1.12 -8.18
N ARG A 172 11.96 1.78 -7.51
CA ARG A 172 13.39 1.68 -7.83
C ARG A 172 13.92 0.30 -7.43
N ALA A 173 14.75 -0.29 -8.28
CA ALA A 173 15.31 -1.62 -8.03
C ALA A 173 16.19 -1.66 -6.76
N GLU A 174 16.91 -0.57 -6.46
CA GLU A 174 17.72 -0.44 -5.25
C GLU A 174 16.86 -0.53 -3.97
N THR A 175 15.70 0.12 -3.98
CA THR A 175 14.72 0.04 -2.88
C THR A 175 14.08 -1.33 -2.83
N LEU A 176 13.72 -1.90 -3.99
CA LEU A 176 13.12 -3.22 -4.10
C LEU A 176 14.03 -4.32 -3.56
N ALA A 177 15.35 -4.23 -3.82
CA ALA A 177 16.35 -5.19 -3.35
C ALA A 177 16.49 -5.20 -1.81
N GLN A 178 16.14 -4.11 -1.13
CA GLN A 178 16.20 -4.02 0.34
C GLN A 178 14.91 -4.52 1.01
N LEU A 179 13.84 -4.74 0.25
CA LEU A 179 12.57 -5.21 0.81
C LEU A 179 12.63 -6.70 1.17
N PRO A 180 12.05 -7.09 2.31
CA PRO A 180 11.89 -8.50 2.68
C PRO A 180 10.76 -9.13 1.86
N LEU A 181 11.03 -9.48 0.60
CA LEU A 181 10.03 -9.96 -0.36
C LEU A 181 9.24 -11.18 0.13
N ASP A 182 9.86 -12.02 1.00
CA ASP A 182 9.19 -13.17 1.61
C ASP A 182 8.14 -12.81 2.66
N GLN A 183 8.14 -11.55 3.15
CA GLN A 183 7.18 -11.06 4.12
C GLN A 183 6.04 -10.25 3.48
N ILE A 184 6.07 -10.09 2.16
CA ILE A 184 5.00 -9.41 1.42
C ILE A 184 3.79 -10.34 1.34
N ASP A 185 2.61 -9.78 1.62
CA ASP A 185 1.35 -10.56 1.57
C ASP A 185 1.09 -11.07 0.14
N PRO A 186 0.84 -12.36 -0.06
CA PRO A 186 0.64 -12.92 -1.39
C PRO A 186 -0.73 -12.60 -2.00
N THR A 187 -1.67 -12.07 -1.21
CA THR A 187 -3.06 -11.84 -1.64
C THR A 187 -3.30 -10.39 -2.10
N TYR A 188 -4.56 -9.98 -2.19
CA TYR A 188 -4.96 -8.59 -2.46
C TYR A 188 -4.54 -7.58 -1.39
N TYR A 189 -3.97 -8.01 -0.27
CA TYR A 189 -3.36 -7.13 0.72
C TYR A 189 -1.93 -6.71 0.34
N PHE A 190 -1.44 -7.14 -0.81
CA PHE A 190 -0.11 -6.91 -1.35
C PHE A 190 0.31 -5.44 -1.27
N GLU A 191 -0.51 -4.51 -1.82
CA GLU A 191 -0.18 -3.08 -1.90
C GLU A 191 0.02 -2.47 -0.51
N ILE A 192 -0.85 -2.80 0.45
CA ILE A 192 -0.74 -2.30 1.83
C ILE A 192 0.48 -2.90 2.53
N SER A 193 0.74 -4.19 2.31
CA SER A 193 1.92 -4.89 2.83
C SER A 193 3.22 -4.29 2.28
N MET A 194 3.27 -3.95 0.98
CA MET A 194 4.39 -3.23 0.36
C MET A 194 4.63 -1.89 1.05
N LEU A 195 3.57 -1.06 1.18
CA LEU A 195 3.68 0.25 1.83
C LEU A 195 4.19 0.15 3.27
N ALA A 196 3.70 -0.82 4.04
CA ALA A 196 4.16 -1.01 5.42
C ALA A 196 5.66 -1.33 5.49
N ASN A 197 6.17 -2.20 4.60
CA ASN A 197 7.59 -2.54 4.57
C ASN A 197 8.44 -1.38 4.01
N LEU A 198 7.95 -0.63 3.02
CA LEU A 198 8.59 0.59 2.52
C LEU A 198 8.74 1.66 3.61
N TYR A 199 7.70 1.84 4.45
CA TYR A 199 7.77 2.77 5.57
C TYR A 199 8.86 2.37 6.58
N MET A 200 9.03 1.08 6.86
CA MET A 200 10.07 0.60 7.77
C MET A 200 11.48 0.79 7.20
N LEU A 201 11.64 0.83 5.89
CA LEU A 201 12.89 1.19 5.22
C LEU A 201 13.15 2.71 5.20
N GLY A 202 12.14 3.53 5.50
CA GLY A 202 12.23 4.98 5.35
C GLY A 202 12.13 5.46 3.88
N ALA A 203 11.55 4.65 3.00
CA ALA A 203 11.42 4.97 1.58
C ALA A 203 10.43 6.13 1.32
N VAL A 204 10.74 7.02 0.40
CA VAL A 204 9.82 8.08 -0.05
C VAL A 204 8.82 7.51 -1.04
N VAL A 205 7.54 7.61 -0.68
CA VAL A 205 6.42 7.21 -1.54
C VAL A 205 5.67 8.44 -2.03
N GLN A 206 5.46 8.54 -3.35
CA GLN A 206 4.78 9.65 -3.99
C GLN A 206 3.52 9.19 -4.72
N ASP A 207 2.37 9.86 -4.44
CA ASP A 207 1.15 9.75 -5.24
C ASP A 207 1.29 10.50 -6.57
N VAL A 208 0.96 9.84 -7.67
CA VAL A 208 0.91 10.41 -9.01
C VAL A 208 -0.56 10.52 -9.44
N PRO A 209 -1.07 11.72 -9.70
CA PRO A 209 -2.44 11.90 -10.17
C PRO A 209 -2.66 11.20 -11.50
N MET A 210 -3.76 10.45 -11.62
CA MET A 210 -4.15 9.83 -12.89
C MET A 210 -5.66 9.85 -13.06
N PRO A 211 -6.14 9.92 -14.32
CA PRO A 211 -7.55 9.77 -14.62
C PRO A 211 -8.08 8.42 -14.11
N ALA A 212 -9.30 8.40 -13.60
CA ALA A 212 -9.96 7.16 -13.23
C ALA A 212 -10.84 6.67 -14.38
N HIS A 213 -10.48 5.56 -15.01
CA HIS A 213 -11.34 4.92 -16.00
C HIS A 213 -12.19 3.85 -15.31
N TYR A 214 -13.46 4.17 -15.03
CA TYR A 214 -14.44 3.21 -14.52
C TYR A 214 -15.22 2.60 -15.70
N GLN A 215 -14.72 1.53 -16.28
CA GLN A 215 -15.48 0.74 -17.26
C GLN A 215 -16.25 -0.32 -16.49
N GLY A 216 -17.47 -0.02 -16.09
CA GLY A 216 -18.59 -0.88 -15.63
C GLY A 216 -18.38 -2.30 -15.10
N GLU A 217 -17.18 -2.68 -14.67
CA GLU A 217 -16.81 -4.04 -14.36
C GLU A 217 -17.21 -4.48 -12.95
N VAL A 218 -17.67 -5.72 -12.88
CA VAL A 218 -17.98 -6.40 -11.62
C VAL A 218 -16.65 -6.77 -10.96
N SER A 219 -16.33 -6.12 -9.84
CA SER A 219 -15.18 -6.47 -9.02
C SER A 219 -15.21 -7.97 -8.68
N SER A 220 -14.18 -8.70 -9.06
CA SER A 220 -14.00 -10.12 -8.70
C SER A 220 -13.73 -10.34 -7.21
N LEU A 221 -13.61 -9.24 -6.44
CA LEU A 221 -13.34 -9.26 -5.01
C LEU A 221 -14.57 -9.74 -4.23
N LEU A 222 -14.42 -10.83 -3.50
CA LEU A 222 -15.43 -11.33 -2.56
C LEU A 222 -15.54 -10.36 -1.36
N ILE A 223 -16.47 -9.40 -1.43
CA ILE A 223 -16.64 -8.29 -0.49
C ILE A 223 -16.69 -8.77 0.97
N HIS A 224 -17.33 -9.91 1.25
CA HIS A 224 -17.42 -10.47 2.61
C HIS A 224 -16.07 -10.94 3.18
N ARG A 225 -15.15 -11.48 2.33
CA ARG A 225 -13.79 -11.83 2.76
C ARG A 225 -12.96 -10.60 3.09
N ILE A 226 -13.07 -9.56 2.27
CA ILE A 226 -12.37 -8.30 2.52
C ILE A 226 -12.81 -7.69 3.84
N LEU A 227 -14.12 -7.66 4.13
CA LEU A 227 -14.67 -7.08 5.35
C LEU A 227 -14.21 -7.79 6.63
N LEU A 228 -13.85 -9.08 6.57
CA LEU A 228 -13.40 -9.84 7.74
C LEU A 228 -11.86 -9.92 7.82
N GLU A 229 -11.17 -10.18 6.72
CA GLU A 229 -9.73 -10.40 6.72
C GLU A 229 -8.92 -9.10 6.77
N PHE A 230 -9.38 -8.03 6.06
CA PHE A 230 -8.65 -6.77 5.99
C PHE A 230 -8.50 -6.05 7.33
N PRO A 231 -9.53 -5.93 8.18
CA PRO A 231 -9.39 -5.29 9.49
C PRO A 231 -8.35 -5.98 10.37
N LEU A 232 -8.33 -7.32 10.37
CA LEU A 232 -7.35 -8.08 11.16
C LEU A 232 -5.92 -7.88 10.62
N LYS A 233 -5.74 -7.92 9.30
CA LYS A 233 -4.45 -7.66 8.66
C LYS A 233 -3.99 -6.23 8.89
N LEU A 234 -4.89 -5.23 8.80
CA LEU A 234 -4.58 -3.83 9.09
C LEU A 234 -4.18 -3.62 10.56
N CYS A 235 -4.90 -4.24 11.50
CA CYS A 235 -4.58 -4.17 12.91
C CYS A 235 -3.19 -4.80 13.19
N ASN A 236 -2.92 -5.97 12.63
CA ASN A 236 -1.61 -6.62 12.74
C ASN A 236 -0.49 -5.77 12.14
N THR A 237 -0.71 -5.16 10.97
CA THR A 237 0.24 -4.26 10.31
C THR A 237 0.53 -3.04 11.19
N LEU A 238 -0.53 -2.42 11.76
CA LEU A 238 -0.40 -1.29 12.68
C LEU A 238 0.41 -1.65 13.91
N ILE A 239 0.05 -2.75 14.59
CA ILE A 239 0.74 -3.20 15.81
C ILE A 239 2.20 -3.51 15.49
N ARG A 240 2.47 -4.30 14.44
CA ARG A 240 3.83 -4.62 14.02
C ARG A 240 4.64 -3.36 13.75
N ARG A 241 4.10 -2.42 12.95
CA ARG A 241 4.77 -1.14 12.66
C ARG A 241 5.00 -0.32 13.92
N ALA A 242 3.99 -0.17 14.78
CA ALA A 242 4.10 0.59 16.02
C ALA A 242 5.18 0.00 16.95
N VAL A 243 5.21 -1.33 17.10
CA VAL A 243 6.22 -2.01 17.94
C VAL A 243 7.61 -1.86 17.34
N LEU A 244 7.78 -2.20 16.06
CA LEU A 244 9.11 -2.13 15.42
C LEU A 244 9.63 -0.69 15.41
N LYS A 245 8.82 0.26 14.95
CA LYS A 245 9.24 1.65 14.85
C LYS A 245 9.57 2.25 16.21
N ASN A 246 8.63 2.19 17.18
CA ASN A 246 8.74 2.95 18.41
C ASN A 246 9.56 2.25 19.50
N PHE A 247 9.74 0.93 19.45
CA PHE A 247 10.42 0.19 20.52
C PHE A 247 11.71 -0.49 20.09
N ILE A 248 11.92 -0.71 18.77
CA ILE A 248 13.11 -1.43 18.27
C ILE A 248 14.02 -0.50 17.49
N TYR A 249 13.47 0.28 16.54
CA TYR A 249 14.29 1.12 15.65
C TYR A 249 14.48 2.55 16.18
N ASP A 250 13.45 3.15 16.78
CA ASP A 250 13.51 4.55 17.23
C ASP A 250 12.76 4.73 18.54
N PHE A 251 13.52 4.87 19.63
CA PHE A 251 12.94 5.19 20.94
C PHE A 251 12.72 6.70 21.04
N SER A 252 11.56 7.17 20.62
CA SER A 252 11.19 8.58 20.55
C SER A 252 10.18 8.99 21.64
N MET A 253 9.82 10.28 21.66
CA MET A 253 8.75 10.78 22.55
C MET A 253 7.41 10.08 22.27
N ALA A 254 7.16 9.61 21.05
CA ALA A 254 5.97 8.81 20.74
C ALA A 254 5.91 7.53 21.58
N THR A 255 7.05 6.86 21.81
CA THR A 255 7.15 5.69 22.69
C THR A 255 6.72 6.00 24.12
N ILE A 256 7.21 7.12 24.67
CA ILE A 256 6.86 7.55 26.02
C ILE A 256 5.36 7.87 26.11
N TYR A 257 4.82 8.57 25.11
CA TYR A 257 3.40 8.89 25.05
C TYR A 257 2.52 7.65 24.93
N LEU A 258 2.92 6.62 24.17
CA LEU A 258 2.20 5.35 24.10
C LEU A 258 2.27 4.59 25.43
N LEU A 259 3.46 4.49 26.05
CA LEU A 259 3.66 3.77 27.32
C LEU A 259 2.93 4.40 28.51
N THR A 260 2.71 5.70 28.48
CA THR A 260 2.01 6.42 29.56
C THR A 260 0.53 6.63 29.23
N GLY A 261 0.22 7.03 27.99
CA GLY A 261 -1.13 7.36 27.57
C GLY A 261 -2.07 6.16 27.51
N LEU A 262 -1.59 5.02 27.01
CA LEU A 262 -2.44 3.83 26.89
C LEU A 262 -2.84 3.26 28.28
N PRO A 263 -1.93 3.05 29.23
CA PRO A 263 -2.31 2.65 30.59
C PRO A 263 -3.24 3.64 31.29
N LEU A 264 -3.00 4.97 31.16
CA LEU A 264 -3.88 5.97 31.72
C LEU A 264 -5.30 5.89 31.16
N LEU A 265 -5.42 5.74 29.85
CA LEU A 265 -6.72 5.60 29.18
C LEU A 265 -7.44 4.33 29.65
N ILE A 266 -6.74 3.18 29.65
CA ILE A 266 -7.31 1.90 30.09
C ILE A 266 -7.75 1.98 31.56
N PHE A 267 -6.90 2.50 32.43
CA PHE A 267 -7.22 2.69 33.86
C PHE A 267 -8.44 3.59 34.04
N GLY A 268 -8.45 4.75 33.37
CA GLY A 268 -9.54 5.71 33.51
C GLY A 268 -10.88 5.13 33.03
N LEU A 269 -10.90 4.43 31.91
CA LEU A 269 -12.10 3.78 31.38
C LEU A 269 -12.56 2.61 32.29
N ALA A 270 -11.64 1.72 32.67
CA ALA A 270 -11.99 0.54 33.48
C ALA A 270 -12.45 0.94 34.88
N PHE A 271 -11.67 1.76 35.60
CA PHE A 271 -11.99 2.22 36.94
C PHE A 271 -13.23 3.12 36.94
N GLY A 272 -13.32 4.05 35.97
CA GLY A 272 -14.48 4.94 35.86
C GLY A 272 -15.77 4.17 35.60
N SER A 273 -15.79 3.24 34.65
CA SER A 273 -16.96 2.41 34.34
C SER A 273 -17.36 1.53 35.54
N TYR A 274 -16.36 0.88 36.17
CA TYR A 274 -16.61 0.06 37.36
C TYR A 274 -17.27 0.87 38.48
N LYS A 275 -16.72 2.04 38.81
CA LYS A 275 -17.24 2.92 39.85
C LYS A 275 -18.61 3.51 39.50
N TRP A 276 -18.81 3.91 38.24
CA TRP A 276 -20.12 4.35 37.75
C TRP A 276 -21.20 3.30 38.04
N ILE A 277 -20.98 2.05 37.54
CA ILE A 277 -21.94 0.95 37.75
C ILE A 277 -22.17 0.69 39.24
N GLN A 278 -21.11 0.73 40.07
CA GLN A 278 -21.21 0.53 41.53
C GLN A 278 -22.11 1.57 42.21
N TYR A 279 -21.89 2.88 41.95
CA TYR A 279 -22.66 3.95 42.57
C TYR A 279 -24.10 4.03 42.05
N VAL A 280 -24.33 3.70 40.75
CA VAL A 280 -25.68 3.59 40.23
C VAL A 280 -26.45 2.45 40.94
N ARG A 281 -25.83 1.30 41.21
CA ARG A 281 -26.47 0.18 41.92
C ARG A 281 -26.75 0.52 43.39
N LEU A 282 -25.90 1.30 44.02
CA LEU A 282 -26.07 1.71 45.40
C LEU A 282 -27.10 2.85 45.57
N GLY A 283 -27.50 3.50 44.51
CA GLY A 283 -28.41 4.66 44.54
C GLY A 283 -27.87 5.89 45.29
N ILE A 284 -26.55 6.01 45.42
CA ILE A 284 -25.90 7.12 46.11
C ILE A 284 -24.97 7.89 45.17
N PRO A 285 -24.74 9.20 45.39
CA PRO A 285 -23.82 9.99 44.59
C PRO A 285 -22.38 9.54 44.81
N ALA A 286 -21.60 9.49 43.71
CA ALA A 286 -20.18 9.16 43.78
C ALA A 286 -19.37 10.28 44.43
N PRO A 287 -18.38 9.99 45.31
CA PRO A 287 -17.45 10.98 45.82
C PRO A 287 -16.68 11.69 44.72
N THR A 288 -16.40 12.98 44.88
CA THR A 288 -15.73 13.82 43.88
C THR A 288 -14.41 13.23 43.38
N GLY A 289 -13.58 12.67 44.26
CA GLY A 289 -12.32 12.03 43.86
C GLY A 289 -12.52 10.82 42.98
N THR A 290 -13.61 10.05 43.17
CA THR A 290 -13.96 8.88 42.37
C THR A 290 -14.40 9.25 40.93
N VAL A 291 -14.87 10.49 40.75
CA VAL A 291 -15.24 11.00 39.40
C VAL A 291 -14.04 11.69 38.76
N ILE A 292 -13.30 12.53 39.51
CA ILE A 292 -12.20 13.32 38.95
C ILE A 292 -11.04 12.43 38.51
N LEU A 293 -10.67 11.42 39.30
CA LEU A 293 -9.49 10.57 38.99
C LEU A 293 -9.61 9.86 37.64
N PRO A 294 -10.68 9.10 37.34
CA PRO A 294 -10.81 8.46 36.01
C PRO A 294 -10.99 9.47 34.87
N THR A 295 -11.71 10.60 35.14
CA THR A 295 -11.89 11.62 34.10
C THR A 295 -10.56 12.25 33.71
N LEU A 296 -9.72 12.63 34.69
CA LEU A 296 -8.39 13.17 34.42
C LEU A 296 -7.49 12.14 33.72
N SER A 297 -7.55 10.88 34.15
CA SER A 297 -6.79 9.79 33.51
C SER A 297 -7.18 9.59 32.05
N VAL A 298 -8.48 9.62 31.71
CA VAL A 298 -8.98 9.53 30.34
C VAL A 298 -8.52 10.73 29.52
N LEU A 299 -8.69 11.96 30.04
CA LEU A 299 -8.30 13.17 29.32
C LEU A 299 -6.80 13.20 29.02
N LEU A 300 -5.95 12.93 30.03
CA LEU A 300 -4.50 12.88 29.86
C LEU A 300 -4.10 11.73 28.92
N GLY A 301 -4.72 10.55 29.07
CA GLY A 301 -4.48 9.42 28.19
C GLY A 301 -4.77 9.73 26.74
N ILE A 302 -5.92 10.33 26.43
CA ILE A 302 -6.28 10.77 25.08
C ILE A 302 -5.30 11.83 24.58
N GLN A 303 -4.94 12.83 25.39
CA GLN A 303 -4.01 13.88 25.00
C GLN A 303 -2.64 13.31 24.61
N LEU A 304 -2.10 12.38 25.40
CA LEU A 304 -0.82 11.73 25.10
C LEU A 304 -0.89 10.87 23.82
N LEU A 305 -1.98 10.14 23.62
CA LEU A 305 -2.17 9.34 22.40
C LEU A 305 -2.30 10.23 21.15
N LEU A 306 -2.99 11.37 21.24
CA LEU A 306 -3.05 12.35 20.16
C LEU A 306 -1.67 12.92 19.83
N SER A 307 -0.85 13.21 20.86
CA SER A 307 0.53 13.65 20.66
C SER A 307 1.40 12.57 19.99
N ALA A 308 1.21 11.30 20.34
CA ALA A 308 1.89 10.21 19.66
C ALA A 308 1.50 10.11 18.17
N ILE A 309 0.21 10.28 17.85
CA ILE A 309 -0.29 10.31 16.46
C ILE A 309 0.30 11.52 15.70
N GLU A 310 0.40 12.69 16.34
CA GLU A 310 1.01 13.87 15.71
C GLU A 310 2.46 13.62 15.32
N ILE A 311 3.25 12.97 16.17
CA ILE A 311 4.62 12.58 15.85
C ILE A 311 4.62 11.59 14.65
N ASP A 312 3.71 10.63 14.63
CA ASP A 312 3.60 9.67 13.52
C ASP A 312 3.26 10.35 12.18
N LEU A 313 2.34 11.33 12.21
CA LEU A 313 1.98 12.14 11.04
C LEU A 313 3.19 12.91 10.47
N ARG A 314 4.05 13.43 11.33
CA ARG A 314 5.26 14.20 10.95
C ARG A 314 6.43 13.32 10.53
N SER A 315 6.38 12.02 10.80
CA SER A 315 7.48 11.09 10.54
C SER A 315 7.41 10.39 9.19
N VAL A 316 6.54 10.85 8.28
CA VAL A 316 6.51 10.35 6.88
C VAL A 316 7.85 10.65 6.22
N PRO A 317 8.51 9.66 5.59
CA PRO A 317 9.79 9.85 4.92
C PRO A 317 9.73 10.94 3.84
N GLN A 318 10.73 11.85 3.84
CA GLN A 318 10.80 13.00 2.94
C GLN A 318 12.04 12.98 2.05
N LYS A 319 13.07 12.23 2.42
CA LYS A 319 14.33 12.12 1.67
C LYS A 319 14.42 10.72 1.06
N PRO A 320 14.57 10.59 -0.26
CA PRO A 320 14.75 9.31 -0.92
C PRO A 320 15.97 8.56 -0.41
N LEU A 321 15.90 7.23 -0.44
CA LEU A 321 16.99 6.36 0.04
C LEU A 321 18.28 6.56 -0.76
N SER A 322 18.19 6.94 -2.03
CA SER A 322 19.35 7.27 -2.89
C SER A 322 20.19 8.41 -2.34
N ASP A 323 19.57 9.40 -1.69
CA ASP A 323 20.30 10.56 -1.12
C ASP A 323 21.00 10.19 0.20
N SER A 324 20.64 9.10 0.84
CA SER A 324 21.27 8.62 2.08
C SER A 324 22.49 7.73 1.83
N LEU A 325 22.70 7.29 0.59
CA LEU A 325 23.80 6.43 0.16
C LEU A 325 24.93 7.20 -0.56
N ALA A 326 24.72 8.49 -0.85
CA ALA A 326 25.70 9.41 -1.42
C ALA A 326 26.40 10.21 -0.32
#